data_3f80ec0a30f6d2e697c1cede42237705
#
_entry.id   3f80ec0a30f6d2e697c1cede42237705
#
_cell.length_a   1.000
_cell.length_b   1.000
_cell.length_c   1.000
_cell.angle_alpha   90.00
_cell.angle_beta   90.00
_cell.angle_gamma   90.00
#
_symmetry.space_group_name_H-M   'P 1'
#
loop_
_entity.id
_entity.type
_entity.pdbx_description
1 polymer ?
#
loop_
_entity_poly.entity_id
_entity_poly.type
_entity_poly.pdbx_seq_one_letter_code
_entity_poly.pdbx_strand_id
1 'polypeptide(L)'
;MKTSLQYALHAPECNLCHPERSRFSGGAKDLARLFVVVTVLSISSLASAQDLPMFRWENFTTANGLPNNHVFCVLVDGKRIWAGTENGLGLYENGIWKVFGPADGLAHQAVLSLALDKRTGDVWAGTMGGLSRVSAGRIDTFTQLNSGLSNDIVYGVGVQGDYVWAATAAGASRLNTHTGQWSLFNERNTPMYEIWNYAVSAAEDKVYYAVWGGGVLEYDQKTERWKDYQDPDGETEMVVMKDQGLIHEITTSVSYVDKILWVATYFGASRYDGRYWHNFLTKDSGLPSNFLNQIKGVDANRAWFSTDKGLAYYDGTNWAVYRPALDTHKPEMLVRDAEGNVKKIAVQTAPAHNYVLGVDFQGDDIWAATAEGLSHGIRQKESVSIAKVFGSEKAKRKK
;
A
#
# COMPACT_ATOMS: atom_id res chain seq x y z
N MET A 1 -25.46 2.28 -53.46
CA MET A 1 -25.09 1.22 -54.39
C MET A 1 -24.67 0.01 -53.59
N LYS A 2 -25.43 -1.07 -53.81
CA LYS A 2 -25.24 -2.41 -53.22
C LYS A 2 -23.94 -3.04 -53.78
N THR A 3 -23.20 -3.79 -52.98
CA THR A 3 -22.74 -5.13 -53.35
C THR A 3 -22.28 -5.90 -52.11
N SER A 4 -23.07 -6.94 -51.85
CA SER A 4 -22.84 -8.07 -50.99
C SER A 4 -21.84 -9.03 -51.65
N LEU A 5 -21.00 -9.69 -50.84
CA LEU A 5 -20.47 -11.03 -51.19
C LEU A 5 -20.34 -11.88 -49.95
N GLN A 6 -21.24 -12.89 -49.91
CA GLN A 6 -21.14 -14.11 -49.11
C GLN A 6 -20.02 -14.99 -49.64
N TYR A 7 -19.28 -15.64 -48.73
CA TYR A 7 -18.72 -16.98 -48.97
C TYR A 7 -19.00 -17.92 -47.79
N ALA A 8 -19.54 -19.07 -48.17
CA ALA A 8 -20.01 -20.13 -47.32
C ALA A 8 -18.90 -21.16 -46.98
N LEU A 9 -19.05 -21.75 -45.84
CA LEU A 9 -18.91 -23.14 -45.43
C LEU A 9 -17.96 -24.06 -46.22
N HIS A 10 -17.01 -24.69 -45.51
CA HIS A 10 -16.78 -26.16 -45.62
C HIS A 10 -16.06 -26.66 -44.37
N ALA A 11 -16.74 -27.58 -43.65
CA ALA A 11 -16.16 -28.52 -42.69
C ALA A 11 -15.84 -29.82 -43.47
N PRO A 12 -14.92 -30.61 -43.00
CA PRO A 12 -15.04 -32.07 -43.18
C PRO A 12 -15.17 -32.81 -41.84
N GLU A 13 -16.23 -33.58 -41.78
CA GLU A 13 -16.40 -34.70 -40.87
C GLU A 13 -15.37 -35.78 -41.15
N CYS A 14 -14.91 -36.49 -40.13
CA CYS A 14 -14.36 -37.81 -40.28
C CYS A 14 -14.85 -38.71 -39.15
N ASN A 15 -15.50 -39.77 -39.63
CA ASN A 15 -16.17 -40.81 -38.88
C ASN A 15 -15.23 -41.91 -38.37
N LEU A 16 -15.71 -42.57 -37.32
CA LEU A 16 -15.60 -44.01 -36.97
C LEU A 16 -14.27 -44.57 -36.45
N CYS A 17 -14.29 -45.08 -35.22
CA CYS A 17 -14.40 -46.55 -35.03
C CYS A 17 -14.74 -46.89 -33.57
N HIS A 18 -15.68 -47.74 -33.42
CA HIS A 18 -16.23 -48.38 -32.21
C HIS A 18 -15.50 -49.70 -31.88
N PRO A 19 -15.83 -50.43 -30.79
CA PRO A 19 -14.91 -50.97 -29.80
C PRO A 19 -14.76 -52.48 -29.92
N GLU A 20 -13.70 -53.02 -29.40
CA GLU A 20 -13.64 -54.48 -29.12
C GLU A 20 -13.69 -54.78 -27.61
N ARG A 21 -14.69 -55.58 -27.26
CA ARG A 21 -14.82 -56.33 -26.01
C ARG A 21 -13.89 -57.52 -26.05
N SER A 22 -13.07 -57.71 -25.07
CA SER A 22 -12.61 -59.06 -24.70
C SER A 22 -12.99 -59.37 -23.26
N ARG A 23 -13.81 -60.39 -23.11
CA ARG A 23 -14.14 -61.09 -21.87
C ARG A 23 -12.94 -61.95 -21.47
N PHE A 24 -12.54 -61.85 -20.21
CA PHE A 24 -11.94 -63.02 -19.53
C PHE A 24 -12.58 -63.16 -18.16
N SER A 25 -13.11 -64.35 -17.96
CA SER A 25 -13.64 -64.89 -16.72
C SER A 25 -12.54 -65.54 -15.90
N GLY A 26 -12.61 -65.43 -14.59
CA GLY A 26 -11.93 -66.44 -13.75
C GLY A 26 -11.41 -65.90 -12.41
N GLY A 27 -12.04 -66.36 -11.32
CA GLY A 27 -11.35 -66.62 -10.09
C GLY A 27 -11.58 -65.70 -8.95
N ALA A 28 -12.60 -65.98 -8.15
CA ALA A 28 -12.68 -65.49 -6.78
C ALA A 28 -11.63 -66.16 -5.92
N LYS A 29 -10.90 -65.34 -5.13
CA LYS A 29 -10.47 -65.65 -3.76
C LYS A 29 -9.80 -64.45 -3.09
N ASP A 30 -10.38 -64.07 -1.98
CA ASP A 30 -9.84 -63.43 -0.81
C ASP A 30 -8.64 -62.50 -0.93
N LEU A 31 -8.90 -61.21 -0.77
CA LEU A 31 -7.94 -60.32 -0.15
C LEU A 31 -8.67 -59.21 0.63
N ALA A 32 -8.37 -59.22 1.89
CA ALA A 32 -8.87 -58.36 2.93
C ALA A 32 -8.89 -56.90 2.49
N ARG A 33 -10.03 -56.21 2.66
CA ARG A 33 -10.19 -54.76 2.50
C ARG A 33 -9.42 -54.05 3.61
N LEU A 34 -8.23 -53.59 3.30
CA LEU A 34 -7.57 -52.59 4.10
C LEU A 34 -8.18 -51.25 3.75
N PHE A 35 -9.21 -50.83 4.50
CA PHE A 35 -9.69 -49.47 4.47
C PHE A 35 -8.62 -48.57 5.15
N VAL A 36 -7.75 -47.95 4.37
CA VAL A 36 -6.96 -46.81 4.82
C VAL A 36 -7.93 -45.64 4.89
N VAL A 37 -8.48 -45.39 6.06
CA VAL A 37 -9.12 -44.13 6.38
C VAL A 37 -8.00 -43.06 6.47
N VAL A 38 -7.74 -42.38 5.37
CA VAL A 38 -6.96 -41.16 5.40
C VAL A 38 -7.83 -40.12 6.07
N THR A 39 -7.71 -40.05 7.37
CA THR A 39 -8.21 -38.89 8.14
C THR A 39 -7.33 -37.72 7.72
N VAL A 40 -7.83 -36.92 6.77
CA VAL A 40 -7.31 -35.57 6.52
C VAL A 40 -7.63 -34.78 7.79
N LEU A 41 -6.70 -34.80 8.73
CA LEU A 41 -6.64 -33.80 9.78
C LEU A 41 -6.40 -32.46 9.07
N SER A 42 -7.51 -31.78 8.79
CA SER A 42 -7.49 -30.34 8.56
C SER A 42 -6.92 -29.72 9.83
N ILE A 43 -5.61 -29.56 9.87
CA ILE A 43 -4.98 -28.63 10.79
C ILE A 43 -5.45 -27.26 10.30
N SER A 44 -6.66 -26.86 10.72
CA SER A 44 -6.99 -25.45 10.82
C SER A 44 -5.93 -24.91 11.77
N SER A 45 -4.90 -24.31 11.23
CA SER A 45 -4.06 -23.41 12.02
C SER A 45 -5.06 -22.39 12.58
N LEU A 46 -5.45 -22.59 13.82
CA LEU A 46 -5.99 -21.53 14.66
C LEU A 46 -4.86 -20.49 14.65
N ALA A 47 -4.90 -19.57 13.68
CA ALA A 47 -4.16 -18.34 13.80
C ALA A 47 -4.62 -17.77 15.13
N SER A 48 -3.79 -17.86 16.14
CA SER A 48 -4.02 -17.23 17.42
C SER A 48 -4.31 -15.78 17.08
N ALA A 49 -5.53 -15.32 17.39
CA ALA A 49 -5.92 -13.94 17.18
C ALA A 49 -4.85 -13.08 17.85
N GLN A 50 -4.03 -12.47 17.02
CA GLN A 50 -2.90 -11.70 17.51
C GLN A 50 -3.49 -10.47 18.21
N ASP A 51 -3.06 -10.20 19.43
CA ASP A 51 -3.52 -9.03 20.17
C ASP A 51 -3.14 -7.76 19.39
N LEU A 52 -4.07 -6.81 19.29
CA LEU A 52 -3.83 -5.55 18.58
C LEU A 52 -2.83 -4.68 19.35
N PRO A 53 -1.91 -4.01 18.66
CA PRO A 53 -0.87 -3.20 19.27
C PRO A 53 -1.44 -1.97 19.99
N MET A 54 -0.88 -1.63 21.17
CA MET A 54 -1.08 -0.35 21.82
C MET A 54 0.16 0.51 21.70
N PHE A 55 -0.04 1.81 21.50
CA PHE A 55 1.04 2.78 21.37
C PHE A 55 0.85 3.94 22.35
N ARG A 56 1.97 4.45 22.86
CA ARG A 56 2.07 5.79 23.43
C ARG A 56 2.59 6.70 22.32
N TRP A 57 1.86 7.77 22.05
CA TRP A 57 2.19 8.71 20.99
C TRP A 57 2.94 9.93 21.55
N GLU A 58 4.03 10.29 20.88
CA GLU A 58 4.77 11.54 21.06
C GLU A 58 4.65 12.38 19.80
N ASN A 59 4.27 13.64 19.94
CA ASN A 59 3.99 14.50 18.81
C ASN A 59 5.05 15.60 18.67
N PHE A 60 5.57 15.78 17.46
CA PHE A 60 6.57 16.76 17.09
C PHE A 60 5.92 17.83 16.21
N THR A 61 6.20 19.08 16.53
CA THR A 61 5.72 20.27 15.81
C THR A 61 6.89 21.22 15.56
N THR A 62 6.62 22.36 14.95
CA THR A 62 7.62 23.42 14.80
C THR A 62 8.21 23.90 16.14
N ALA A 63 7.46 23.79 17.23
CA ALA A 63 7.94 24.06 18.58
C ALA A 63 9.06 23.10 19.04
N ASN A 64 9.14 21.91 18.45
CA ASN A 64 10.19 20.91 18.72
C ASN A 64 11.29 20.92 17.65
N GLY A 65 11.24 21.85 16.67
CA GLY A 65 12.24 21.97 15.60
C GLY A 65 11.88 21.27 14.30
N LEU A 66 10.66 20.70 14.16
CA LEU A 66 10.14 20.19 12.89
C LEU A 66 10.05 21.36 11.88
N PRO A 67 10.42 21.19 10.59
CA PRO A 67 10.42 22.27 9.61
C PRO A 67 9.06 22.95 9.41
N ASN A 68 7.99 22.16 9.40
CA ASN A 68 6.61 22.63 9.28
C ASN A 68 5.66 21.61 9.90
N ASN A 69 4.50 22.06 10.41
CA ASN A 69 3.51 21.16 11.00
C ASN A 69 2.76 20.32 9.96
N HIS A 70 2.65 20.79 8.72
CA HIS A 70 2.07 19.99 7.65
C HIS A 70 3.12 19.02 7.11
N VAL A 71 3.03 17.76 7.52
CA VAL A 71 3.98 16.70 7.17
C VAL A 71 3.35 15.79 6.12
N PHE A 72 3.89 15.77 4.91
CA PHE A 72 3.39 14.96 3.80
C PHE A 72 3.82 13.50 3.90
N CYS A 73 5.06 13.27 4.29
CA CYS A 73 5.65 11.93 4.32
C CYS A 73 6.68 11.78 5.43
N VAL A 74 6.91 10.54 5.82
CA VAL A 74 7.93 10.15 6.79
C VAL A 74 8.69 8.94 6.26
N LEU A 75 10.00 8.85 6.58
CA LEU A 75 10.87 7.73 6.26
C LEU A 75 11.66 7.36 7.51
N VAL A 76 11.56 6.10 7.92
CA VAL A 76 12.31 5.53 9.04
C VAL A 76 13.57 4.86 8.52
N ASP A 77 14.72 5.32 8.98
CA ASP A 77 16.04 4.79 8.62
C ASP A 77 16.86 4.51 9.88
N GLY A 78 16.56 3.42 10.53
CA GLY A 78 17.13 3.08 11.84
C GLY A 78 16.76 4.12 12.89
N LYS A 79 17.77 4.85 13.39
CA LYS A 79 17.57 5.94 14.36
C LYS A 79 17.38 7.31 13.69
N ARG A 80 17.46 7.39 12.38
CA ARG A 80 17.25 8.61 11.60
C ARG A 80 15.82 8.63 11.12
N ILE A 81 15.10 9.69 11.40
CA ILE A 81 13.74 9.91 10.93
C ILE A 81 13.73 11.11 10.00
N TRP A 82 13.32 10.87 8.78
CA TRP A 82 13.19 11.90 7.77
C TRP A 82 11.73 12.31 7.64
N ALA A 83 11.45 13.61 7.66
CA ALA A 83 10.11 14.17 7.51
C ALA A 83 10.08 15.12 6.33
N GLY A 84 9.30 14.77 5.30
CA GLY A 84 8.99 15.66 4.19
C GLY A 84 7.81 16.55 4.57
N THR A 85 8.02 17.86 4.55
CA THR A 85 7.01 18.84 5.00
C THR A 85 6.69 19.84 3.90
N GLU A 86 5.70 20.67 4.13
CA GLU A 86 5.35 21.79 3.25
C GLU A 86 6.48 22.82 3.13
N ASN A 87 7.36 22.90 4.12
CA ASN A 87 8.43 23.90 4.14
C ASN A 87 9.77 23.29 4.60
N GLY A 88 10.29 22.36 3.84
CA GLY A 88 11.61 21.75 4.03
C GLY A 88 11.57 20.26 4.34
N LEU A 89 12.76 19.67 4.27
CA LEU A 89 13.06 18.30 4.67
C LEU A 89 13.69 18.32 6.05
N GLY A 90 13.08 17.64 7.02
CA GLY A 90 13.62 17.45 8.36
C GLY A 90 14.35 16.13 8.49
N LEU A 91 15.49 16.12 9.19
CA LEU A 91 16.16 14.94 9.69
C LEU A 91 16.21 15.00 11.20
N TYR A 92 15.54 14.07 11.87
CA TYR A 92 15.63 13.87 13.32
C TYR A 92 16.63 12.78 13.63
N GLU A 93 17.64 13.15 14.38
CA GLU A 93 18.69 12.22 14.82
C GLU A 93 19.22 12.67 16.19
N ASN A 94 19.41 11.72 17.12
CA ASN A 94 19.93 11.99 18.47
C ASN A 94 19.19 13.10 19.24
N GLY A 95 17.86 13.21 19.04
CA GLY A 95 17.03 14.21 19.74
C GLY A 95 17.03 15.59 19.10
N ILE A 96 17.66 15.79 17.95
CA ILE A 96 17.84 17.08 17.30
C ILE A 96 17.33 17.03 15.86
N TRP A 97 16.60 18.07 15.44
CA TRP A 97 16.22 18.26 14.05
C TRP A 97 17.30 19.02 13.28
N LYS A 98 17.66 18.51 12.11
CA LYS A 98 18.37 19.23 11.06
C LYS A 98 17.40 19.49 9.92
N VAL A 99 17.34 20.73 9.43
CA VAL A 99 16.43 21.16 8.37
C VAL A 99 17.22 21.44 7.11
N PHE A 100 16.69 21.00 5.97
CA PHE A 100 17.20 21.25 4.63
C PHE A 100 16.14 21.97 3.80
N GLY A 101 16.56 23.00 3.10
CA GLY A 101 15.71 23.78 2.19
C GLY A 101 16.36 24.03 0.84
N PRO A 102 15.75 24.87 0.00
CA PRO A 102 16.33 25.23 -1.31
C PRO A 102 17.71 25.89 -1.21
N ALA A 103 18.01 26.60 -0.12
CA ALA A 103 19.32 27.18 0.12
C ALA A 103 20.43 26.12 0.33
N ASP A 104 20.05 24.90 0.74
CA ASP A 104 20.95 23.75 0.91
C ASP A 104 21.03 22.90 -0.37
N GLY A 105 20.31 23.26 -1.44
CA GLY A 105 20.27 22.55 -2.71
C GLY A 105 19.03 21.68 -2.91
N LEU A 106 18.05 21.69 -1.99
CA LEU A 106 16.79 20.98 -2.19
C LEU A 106 16.02 21.56 -3.38
N ALA A 107 15.46 20.73 -4.25
CA ALA A 107 14.79 21.17 -5.46
C ALA A 107 13.60 22.11 -5.21
N HIS A 108 12.87 21.89 -4.12
CA HIS A 108 11.77 22.74 -3.67
C HIS A 108 11.53 22.55 -2.17
N GLN A 109 10.93 23.55 -1.52
CA GLN A 109 10.63 23.48 -0.09
C GLN A 109 9.56 22.43 0.27
N ALA A 110 8.55 22.20 -0.59
CA ALA A 110 7.52 21.18 -0.36
C ALA A 110 8.04 19.80 -0.79
N VAL A 111 8.22 18.92 0.20
CA VAL A 111 8.73 17.57 0.03
C VAL A 111 7.57 16.58 0.18
N LEU A 112 7.18 15.94 -0.93
CA LEU A 112 5.97 15.14 -1.04
C LEU A 112 6.20 13.64 -0.75
N SER A 113 7.40 13.13 -1.05
CA SER A 113 7.73 11.71 -0.90
C SER A 113 9.20 11.49 -0.60
N LEU A 114 9.50 10.36 0.05
CA LEU A 114 10.85 9.97 0.45
C LEU A 114 11.09 8.49 0.15
N ALA A 115 12.31 8.18 -0.29
CA ALA A 115 12.76 6.80 -0.45
C ALA A 115 14.24 6.67 -0.04
N LEU A 116 14.57 5.55 0.60
CA LEU A 116 15.93 5.23 1.02
C LEU A 116 16.59 4.28 0.01
N ASP A 117 17.75 4.65 -0.51
CA ASP A 117 18.67 3.70 -1.12
C ASP A 117 19.46 2.99 -0.02
N LYS A 118 19.02 1.77 0.34
CA LYS A 118 19.67 0.99 1.40
C LYS A 118 21.10 0.58 1.09
N ARG A 119 21.54 0.66 -0.17
CA ARG A 119 22.91 0.30 -0.59
C ARG A 119 23.90 1.43 -0.34
N THR A 120 23.46 2.67 -0.56
CA THR A 120 24.32 3.87 -0.44
C THR A 120 24.04 4.66 0.82
N GLY A 121 22.86 4.50 1.42
CA GLY A 121 22.37 5.32 2.52
C GLY A 121 21.83 6.68 2.06
N ASP A 122 21.69 6.89 0.74
CA ASP A 122 21.16 8.13 0.20
C ASP A 122 19.64 8.18 0.38
N VAL A 123 19.12 9.37 0.65
CA VAL A 123 17.67 9.63 0.70
C VAL A 123 17.28 10.39 -0.55
N TRP A 124 16.30 9.88 -1.25
CA TRP A 124 15.69 10.51 -2.41
C TRP A 124 14.39 11.19 -1.99
N ALA A 125 14.24 12.45 -2.36
CA ALA A 125 13.11 13.29 -2.00
C ALA A 125 12.41 13.81 -3.26
N GLY A 126 11.15 13.39 -3.45
CA GLY A 126 10.26 13.96 -4.45
C GLY A 126 9.67 15.27 -3.95
N THR A 127 9.74 16.31 -4.76
CA THR A 127 9.30 17.65 -4.38
C THR A 127 8.39 18.28 -5.42
N MET A 128 7.85 19.45 -5.13
CA MET A 128 7.07 20.27 -6.07
C MET A 128 7.93 20.96 -7.15
N GLY A 129 9.24 20.78 -7.15
CA GLY A 129 10.16 21.44 -8.09
C GLY A 129 11.33 20.56 -8.57
N GLY A 130 11.22 19.26 -8.44
CA GLY A 130 12.20 18.29 -8.89
C GLY A 130 12.38 17.13 -7.93
N LEU A 131 13.33 16.28 -8.27
CA LEU A 131 13.81 15.18 -7.46
C LEU A 131 15.14 15.58 -6.83
N SER A 132 15.30 15.37 -5.53
CA SER A 132 16.55 15.62 -4.81
C SER A 132 17.13 14.33 -4.26
N ARG A 133 18.47 14.22 -4.32
CA ARG A 133 19.25 13.15 -3.68
C ARG A 133 20.06 13.75 -2.55
N VAL A 134 19.82 13.32 -1.34
CA VAL A 134 20.60 13.70 -0.13
C VAL A 134 21.62 12.61 0.15
N SER A 135 22.90 12.94 -0.01
CA SER A 135 24.02 12.02 0.14
C SER A 135 25.11 12.65 0.99
N ALA A 136 25.41 12.08 2.14
CA ALA A 136 26.48 12.54 3.04
C ALA A 136 26.52 14.07 3.28
N GLY A 137 25.33 14.71 3.33
CA GLY A 137 25.19 16.15 3.55
C GLY A 137 25.26 17.02 2.29
N ARG A 138 25.46 16.43 1.11
CA ARG A 138 25.31 17.09 -0.20
C ARG A 138 23.93 16.79 -0.76
N ILE A 139 23.35 17.76 -1.45
CA ILE A 139 22.09 17.59 -2.17
C ILE A 139 22.35 17.80 -3.66
N ASP A 140 22.00 16.77 -4.46
CA ASP A 140 21.96 16.84 -5.91
C ASP A 140 20.52 16.99 -6.36
N THR A 141 20.25 17.87 -7.33
CA THR A 141 18.90 18.18 -7.78
C THR A 141 18.72 17.83 -9.26
N PHE A 142 17.64 17.14 -9.57
CA PHE A 142 17.23 16.71 -10.89
C PHE A 142 15.89 17.36 -11.27
N THR A 143 15.87 18.04 -12.41
CA THR A 143 14.69 18.71 -12.98
C THR A 143 14.53 18.33 -14.45
N GLN A 144 13.40 18.69 -15.06
CA GLN A 144 13.22 18.52 -16.51
C GLN A 144 14.33 19.20 -17.33
N LEU A 145 14.88 20.31 -16.85
CA LEU A 145 15.89 21.09 -17.59
C LEU A 145 17.28 20.46 -17.53
N ASN A 146 17.64 19.77 -16.44
CA ASN A 146 19.00 19.29 -16.22
C ASN A 146 19.13 17.76 -16.19
N SER A 147 18.00 17.05 -16.38
CA SER A 147 17.96 15.59 -16.31
C SER A 147 16.92 15.02 -17.28
N GLY A 148 16.64 13.72 -17.19
CA GLY A 148 15.56 13.06 -17.92
C GLY A 148 14.29 12.90 -17.09
N LEU A 149 14.04 13.77 -16.12
CA LEU A 149 12.81 13.76 -15.34
C LEU A 149 11.61 14.18 -16.21
N SER A 150 10.49 13.46 -16.14
CA SER A 150 9.31 13.73 -16.98
C SER A 150 8.56 15.00 -16.58
N ASN A 151 8.56 15.34 -15.29
CA ASN A 151 7.96 16.56 -14.74
C ASN A 151 8.61 16.93 -13.40
N ASP A 152 8.66 18.23 -13.09
CA ASP A 152 9.26 18.73 -11.85
C ASP A 152 8.40 18.47 -10.62
N ILE A 153 7.10 18.22 -10.77
CA ILE A 153 6.26 17.79 -9.64
C ILE A 153 6.40 16.28 -9.47
N VAL A 154 7.14 15.87 -8.42
CA VAL A 154 7.41 14.46 -8.10
C VAL A 154 6.60 14.06 -6.87
N TYR A 155 5.49 13.36 -7.09
CA TYR A 155 4.59 12.92 -6.03
C TYR A 155 5.08 11.68 -5.30
N GLY A 156 5.75 10.76 -5.99
CA GLY A 156 6.21 9.50 -5.43
C GLY A 156 7.63 9.14 -5.85
N VAL A 157 8.40 8.56 -4.94
CA VAL A 157 9.75 8.04 -5.23
C VAL A 157 9.87 6.62 -4.69
N GLY A 158 10.44 5.73 -5.51
CA GLY A 158 10.81 4.36 -5.13
C GLY A 158 12.25 4.06 -5.50
N VAL A 159 12.93 3.27 -4.70
CA VAL A 159 14.32 2.85 -4.99
C VAL A 159 14.40 1.34 -4.94
N GLN A 160 14.98 0.75 -5.98
CA GLN A 160 15.25 -0.68 -6.03
C GLN A 160 16.49 -0.99 -6.88
N GLY A 161 17.46 -1.67 -6.28
CA GLY A 161 18.72 -1.97 -6.96
C GLY A 161 19.38 -0.67 -7.43
N ASP A 162 19.77 -0.63 -8.70
CA ASP A 162 20.39 0.56 -9.31
C ASP A 162 19.39 1.58 -9.82
N TYR A 163 18.09 1.38 -9.59
CA TYR A 163 17.06 2.22 -10.16
C TYR A 163 16.36 3.07 -9.11
N VAL A 164 16.17 4.35 -9.47
CA VAL A 164 15.25 5.27 -8.80
C VAL A 164 14.06 5.51 -9.73
N TRP A 165 12.88 5.33 -9.20
CA TRP A 165 11.61 5.46 -9.90
C TRP A 165 10.88 6.69 -9.39
N ALA A 166 10.48 7.57 -10.27
CA ALA A 166 9.73 8.77 -9.93
C ALA A 166 8.34 8.74 -10.54
N ALA A 167 7.33 8.91 -9.70
CA ALA A 167 5.94 9.14 -10.08
C ALA A 167 5.71 10.65 -10.15
N THR A 168 5.30 11.18 -11.31
CA THR A 168 5.23 12.62 -11.54
C THR A 168 3.86 13.06 -12.05
N ALA A 169 3.63 14.37 -12.10
CA ALA A 169 2.42 14.96 -12.66
C ALA A 169 2.28 14.75 -14.19
N ALA A 170 3.32 14.23 -14.87
CA ALA A 170 3.26 13.98 -16.31
C ALA A 170 4.01 12.69 -16.68
N GLY A 171 3.48 11.57 -16.21
CA GLY A 171 4.06 10.24 -16.42
C GLY A 171 5.04 9.83 -15.33
N ALA A 172 5.88 8.87 -15.64
CA ALA A 172 6.87 8.33 -14.73
C ALA A 172 8.28 8.39 -15.33
N SER A 173 9.29 8.37 -14.46
CA SER A 173 10.70 8.37 -14.87
C SER A 173 11.46 7.30 -14.08
N ARG A 174 12.46 6.72 -14.73
CA ARG A 174 13.42 5.80 -14.11
C ARG A 174 14.82 6.31 -14.35
N LEU A 175 15.59 6.50 -13.28
CA LEU A 175 17.01 6.77 -13.32
C LEU A 175 17.78 5.50 -13.00
N ASN A 176 18.73 5.13 -13.85
CA ASN A 176 19.77 4.18 -13.49
C ASN A 176 20.90 4.96 -12.79
N THR A 177 21.08 4.76 -11.50
CA THR A 177 22.07 5.51 -10.69
C THR A 177 23.52 5.16 -11.01
N HIS A 178 23.77 3.99 -11.62
CA HIS A 178 25.10 3.54 -12.02
C HIS A 178 25.56 4.21 -13.32
N THR A 179 24.64 4.30 -14.31
CA THR A 179 24.97 4.84 -15.64
C THR A 179 24.58 6.30 -15.83
N GLY A 180 23.71 6.84 -14.97
CA GLY A 180 23.12 8.16 -15.11
C GLY A 180 22.04 8.24 -16.21
N GLN A 181 21.64 7.11 -16.79
CA GLN A 181 20.63 7.10 -17.86
C GLN A 181 19.21 7.19 -17.31
N TRP A 182 18.39 7.96 -18.01
CA TRP A 182 16.97 8.12 -17.74
C TRP A 182 16.11 7.37 -18.76
N SER A 183 14.99 6.84 -18.28
CA SER A 183 13.89 6.32 -19.12
C SER A 183 12.61 7.04 -18.73
N LEU A 184 11.81 7.44 -19.73
CA LEU A 184 10.54 8.12 -19.56
C LEU A 184 9.38 7.19 -19.92
N PHE A 185 8.32 7.21 -19.14
CA PHE A 185 7.13 6.39 -19.32
C PHE A 185 5.89 7.30 -19.31
N ASN A 186 5.09 7.20 -20.37
CA ASN A 186 3.87 7.97 -20.57
C ASN A 186 2.88 7.20 -21.46
N GLU A 187 1.78 7.83 -21.86
CA GLU A 187 0.73 7.27 -22.71
C GLU A 187 1.20 6.74 -24.08
N ARG A 188 2.41 7.11 -24.53
CA ARG A 188 2.95 6.68 -25.85
C ARG A 188 3.67 5.34 -25.79
N ASN A 189 4.14 4.94 -24.62
CA ASN A 189 4.97 3.73 -24.47
C ASN A 189 4.53 2.82 -23.31
N THR A 190 3.40 3.12 -22.68
CA THR A 190 2.78 2.32 -21.61
C THR A 190 1.27 2.25 -21.85
N PRO A 191 0.52 1.37 -21.17
CA PRO A 191 -0.94 1.39 -21.18
C PRO A 191 -1.57 2.54 -20.37
N MET A 192 -0.77 3.48 -19.89
CA MET A 192 -1.21 4.65 -19.15
C MET A 192 -2.13 5.52 -20.01
N TYR A 193 -3.36 5.78 -19.55
CA TYR A 193 -4.26 6.72 -20.21
C TYR A 193 -4.42 8.03 -19.42
N GLU A 194 -4.13 8.00 -18.09
CA GLU A 194 -3.96 9.18 -17.26
C GLU A 194 -2.51 9.33 -16.84
N ILE A 195 -1.99 10.56 -16.84
CA ILE A 195 -0.55 10.80 -16.67
C ILE A 195 -0.15 11.23 -15.26
N TRP A 196 -1.11 11.48 -14.37
CA TRP A 196 -0.84 11.86 -12.99
C TRP A 196 -0.50 10.63 -12.14
N ASN A 197 0.78 10.39 -11.94
CA ASN A 197 1.28 9.32 -11.10
C ASN A 197 1.52 9.86 -9.68
N TYR A 198 0.75 9.35 -8.70
CA TYR A 198 0.75 9.84 -7.32
C TYR A 198 1.74 9.11 -6.41
N ALA A 199 1.94 7.82 -6.64
CA ALA A 199 2.84 7.03 -5.82
C ALA A 199 3.52 5.94 -6.63
N VAL A 200 4.63 5.42 -6.11
CA VAL A 200 5.33 4.28 -6.68
C VAL A 200 5.81 3.35 -5.57
N SER A 201 5.66 2.05 -5.79
CA SER A 201 6.23 1.00 -4.95
C SER A 201 7.09 0.11 -5.83
N ALA A 202 8.39 0.08 -5.55
CA ALA A 202 9.36 -0.75 -6.26
C ALA A 202 9.89 -1.82 -5.31
N ALA A 203 9.60 -3.09 -5.58
CA ALA A 203 10.06 -4.21 -4.77
C ALA A 203 10.17 -5.48 -5.61
N GLU A 204 11.19 -6.30 -5.33
CA GLU A 204 11.50 -7.51 -6.08
C GLU A 204 11.71 -7.20 -7.58
N ASP A 205 10.89 -7.82 -8.45
CA ASP A 205 10.96 -7.63 -9.91
C ASP A 205 9.85 -6.71 -10.43
N LYS A 206 9.05 -6.14 -9.52
CA LYS A 206 7.85 -5.38 -9.86
C LYS A 206 7.95 -3.94 -9.43
N VAL A 207 7.39 -3.07 -10.24
CA VAL A 207 7.18 -1.66 -9.89
C VAL A 207 5.71 -1.34 -10.14
N TYR A 208 5.05 -0.82 -9.12
CA TYR A 208 3.66 -0.43 -9.19
C TYR A 208 3.53 1.08 -9.06
N TYR A 209 2.69 1.67 -9.88
CA TYR A 209 2.34 3.08 -9.83
C TYR A 209 0.87 3.25 -9.49
N ALA A 210 0.57 4.14 -8.56
CA ALA A 210 -0.78 4.66 -8.34
C ALA A 210 -1.02 5.82 -9.30
N VAL A 211 -2.03 5.72 -10.15
CA VAL A 211 -2.36 6.73 -11.16
C VAL A 211 -3.70 7.36 -10.81
N TRP A 212 -3.74 8.67 -10.68
CA TRP A 212 -4.96 9.40 -10.37
C TRP A 212 -5.94 9.33 -11.55
N GLY A 213 -7.07 8.64 -11.35
CA GLY A 213 -8.04 8.36 -12.42
C GLY A 213 -7.63 7.28 -13.41
N GLY A 214 -6.46 6.65 -13.22
CA GLY A 214 -5.91 5.61 -14.11
C GLY A 214 -5.66 4.27 -13.44
N GLY A 215 -6.15 4.08 -12.20
CA GLY A 215 -5.97 2.84 -11.48
C GLY A 215 -4.52 2.56 -11.09
N VAL A 216 -4.05 1.33 -11.30
CA VAL A 216 -2.69 0.91 -10.97
C VAL A 216 -1.99 0.39 -12.20
N LEU A 217 -0.74 0.82 -12.41
CA LEU A 217 0.15 0.27 -13.43
C LEU A 217 1.20 -0.63 -12.78
N GLU A 218 1.41 -1.80 -13.33
CA GLU A 218 2.49 -2.73 -13.00
C GLU A 218 3.53 -2.73 -14.11
N TYR A 219 4.80 -2.57 -13.76
CA TYR A 219 5.94 -2.82 -14.64
C TYR A 219 6.72 -4.04 -14.14
N ASP A 220 6.83 -5.06 -14.97
CA ASP A 220 7.66 -6.23 -14.71
C ASP A 220 9.07 -5.96 -15.25
N GLN A 221 10.05 -5.84 -14.36
CA GLN A 221 11.41 -5.48 -14.69
C GLN A 221 12.18 -6.58 -15.44
N LYS A 222 11.76 -7.85 -15.33
CA LYS A 222 12.40 -8.98 -16.04
C LYS A 222 11.95 -9.08 -17.48
N THR A 223 10.65 -8.87 -17.71
CA THR A 223 10.06 -9.01 -19.05
C THR A 223 9.91 -7.68 -19.77
N GLU A 224 10.14 -6.57 -19.05
CA GLU A 224 9.93 -5.19 -19.51
C GLU A 224 8.50 -4.93 -20.00
N ARG A 225 7.52 -5.62 -19.42
CA ARG A 225 6.12 -5.51 -19.79
C ARG A 225 5.33 -4.72 -18.78
N TRP A 226 4.34 -4.00 -19.28
CA TRP A 226 3.36 -3.27 -18.51
C TRP A 226 2.05 -4.05 -18.44
N LYS A 227 1.35 -3.85 -17.33
CA LYS A 227 -0.03 -4.28 -17.09
C LYS A 227 -0.75 -3.20 -16.31
N ASP A 228 -2.02 -2.99 -16.60
CA ASP A 228 -2.91 -2.09 -15.89
C ASP A 228 -3.95 -2.85 -15.08
N TYR A 229 -4.42 -2.21 -14.01
CA TYR A 229 -5.50 -2.69 -13.16
C TYR A 229 -6.46 -1.54 -12.94
N GLN A 230 -7.72 -1.77 -13.27
CA GLN A 230 -8.78 -0.77 -13.25
C GLN A 230 -9.94 -1.25 -12.38
N ASP A 231 -10.82 -0.31 -12.02
CA ASP A 231 -12.10 -0.61 -11.41
C ASP A 231 -13.06 -1.14 -12.49
N PRO A 232 -13.61 -2.36 -12.35
CA PRO A 232 -14.57 -2.89 -13.31
C PRO A 232 -15.90 -2.14 -13.32
N ASP A 233 -16.20 -1.37 -12.28
CA ASP A 233 -17.41 -0.52 -12.15
C ASP A 233 -17.20 0.88 -12.75
N GLY A 234 -15.96 1.24 -13.15
CA GLY A 234 -15.59 2.56 -13.64
C GLY A 234 -15.39 3.59 -12.52
N GLU A 235 -15.40 4.89 -12.87
CA GLU A 235 -15.15 6.00 -11.93
C GLU A 235 -16.35 6.34 -11.03
N THR A 236 -17.13 5.36 -10.60
CA THR A 236 -18.31 5.60 -9.76
C THR A 236 -18.09 5.10 -8.34
N GLU A 237 -18.69 5.78 -7.37
CA GLU A 237 -18.73 5.30 -5.97
C GLU A 237 -19.73 4.14 -5.77
N MET A 238 -20.31 3.60 -6.85
CA MET A 238 -21.14 2.41 -6.82
C MET A 238 -20.27 1.17 -6.87
N VAL A 239 -20.42 0.30 -5.90
CA VAL A 239 -19.67 -0.97 -5.81
C VAL A 239 -20.63 -2.11 -6.13
N VAL A 240 -20.72 -2.48 -7.37
CA VAL A 240 -21.54 -3.60 -7.88
C VAL A 240 -20.67 -4.86 -7.99
N MET A 241 -19.44 -4.71 -8.49
CA MET A 241 -18.51 -5.80 -8.74
C MET A 241 -17.40 -5.86 -7.67
N LYS A 242 -17.78 -5.76 -6.40
CA LYS A 242 -16.83 -5.86 -5.28
C LYS A 242 -15.96 -7.13 -5.40
N ASP A 243 -14.68 -6.99 -5.13
CA ASP A 243 -13.68 -8.06 -5.16
C ASP A 243 -13.42 -8.68 -6.56
N GLN A 244 -13.92 -8.07 -7.65
CA GLN A 244 -13.61 -8.51 -9.01
C GLN A 244 -12.45 -7.70 -9.66
N GLY A 245 -12.08 -6.59 -9.08
CA GLY A 245 -11.01 -5.70 -9.52
C GLY A 245 -10.60 -4.72 -8.45
N LEU A 246 -9.92 -3.66 -8.88
CA LEU A 246 -9.63 -2.50 -8.06
C LEU A 246 -10.93 -1.85 -7.58
N ILE A 247 -10.97 -1.29 -6.37
CA ILE A 247 -12.18 -0.71 -5.80
C ILE A 247 -12.54 0.65 -6.38
N HIS A 248 -11.56 1.39 -6.90
CA HIS A 248 -11.76 2.71 -7.50
C HIS A 248 -10.53 3.15 -8.29
N GLU A 249 -10.73 3.88 -9.41
CA GLU A 249 -9.65 4.28 -10.31
C GLU A 249 -8.78 5.44 -9.80
N ILE A 250 -9.32 6.30 -8.91
CA ILE A 250 -8.51 7.36 -8.29
C ILE A 250 -7.64 6.74 -7.21
N THR A 251 -6.45 6.29 -7.58
CA THR A 251 -5.49 5.68 -6.67
C THR A 251 -4.54 6.71 -6.10
N THR A 252 -4.32 6.66 -4.78
CA THR A 252 -3.50 7.62 -4.03
C THR A 252 -2.17 7.02 -3.57
N SER A 253 -2.13 5.71 -3.34
CA SER A 253 -0.91 5.03 -2.88
C SER A 253 -0.92 3.54 -3.21
N VAL A 254 0.26 2.99 -3.37
CA VAL A 254 0.52 1.57 -3.56
C VAL A 254 1.64 1.09 -2.65
N SER A 255 1.53 -0.15 -2.16
CA SER A 255 2.57 -0.82 -1.39
C SER A 255 2.64 -2.28 -1.79
N TYR A 256 3.78 -2.73 -2.30
CA TYR A 256 3.99 -4.12 -2.69
C TYR A 256 4.96 -4.79 -1.71
N VAL A 257 4.49 -5.83 -1.04
CA VAL A 257 5.26 -6.58 -0.04
C VAL A 257 4.78 -8.03 0.00
N ASP A 258 5.70 -8.98 0.13
CA ASP A 258 5.41 -10.41 0.19
C ASP A 258 4.49 -10.89 -0.95
N LYS A 259 4.69 -10.38 -2.17
CA LYS A 259 3.89 -10.65 -3.37
C LYS A 259 2.43 -10.18 -3.28
N ILE A 260 2.11 -9.35 -2.32
CA ILE A 260 0.80 -8.72 -2.17
C ILE A 260 0.88 -7.26 -2.57
N LEU A 261 -0.04 -6.84 -3.42
CA LEU A 261 -0.25 -5.44 -3.75
C LEU A 261 -1.36 -4.89 -2.88
N TRP A 262 -1.02 -3.89 -2.07
CA TRP A 262 -1.95 -3.08 -1.31
C TRP A 262 -2.15 -1.75 -2.02
N VAL A 263 -3.39 -1.32 -2.19
CA VAL A 263 -3.75 -0.09 -2.90
C VAL A 263 -4.65 0.77 -2.04
N ALA A 264 -4.28 2.03 -1.88
CA ALA A 264 -5.15 3.07 -1.33
C ALA A 264 -5.83 3.82 -2.47
N THR A 265 -7.09 4.13 -2.31
CA THR A 265 -7.86 4.91 -3.29
C THR A 265 -8.61 6.06 -2.63
N TYR A 266 -9.17 6.93 -3.43
CA TYR A 266 -10.07 7.98 -2.98
C TYR A 266 -11.36 7.40 -2.36
N PHE A 267 -11.71 6.14 -2.68
CA PHE A 267 -12.94 5.50 -2.24
C PHE A 267 -12.74 4.05 -1.78
N GLY A 268 -11.92 3.84 -0.74
CA GLY A 268 -11.64 2.54 -0.14
C GLY A 268 -10.22 2.05 -0.40
N ALA A 269 -9.96 0.80 -0.07
CA ALA A 269 -8.68 0.15 -0.28
C ALA A 269 -8.84 -1.21 -0.92
N SER A 270 -7.83 -1.64 -1.67
CA SER A 270 -7.76 -2.95 -2.30
C SER A 270 -6.52 -3.71 -1.89
N ARG A 271 -6.63 -5.03 -1.79
CA ARG A 271 -5.54 -6.00 -1.63
C ARG A 271 -5.61 -7.01 -2.77
N TYR A 272 -4.50 -7.22 -3.47
CA TYR A 272 -4.39 -8.18 -4.56
C TYR A 272 -3.27 -9.18 -4.29
N ASP A 273 -3.57 -10.48 -4.34
CA ASP A 273 -2.62 -11.56 -4.06
C ASP A 273 -2.00 -12.19 -5.33
N GLY A 274 -2.17 -11.54 -6.49
CA GLY A 274 -1.77 -12.05 -7.79
C GLY A 274 -2.88 -12.82 -8.50
N ARG A 275 -3.97 -13.16 -7.80
CA ARG A 275 -5.11 -13.90 -8.35
C ARG A 275 -6.45 -13.29 -7.95
N TYR A 276 -6.63 -12.93 -6.68
CA TYR A 276 -7.89 -12.45 -6.13
C TYR A 276 -7.73 -11.05 -5.56
N TRP A 277 -8.76 -10.22 -5.78
CA TRP A 277 -8.93 -8.94 -5.15
C TRP A 277 -9.74 -9.09 -3.86
N HIS A 278 -9.39 -8.29 -2.87
CA HIS A 278 -10.18 -8.09 -1.66
C HIS A 278 -10.24 -6.62 -1.34
N ASN A 279 -11.45 -6.08 -1.28
CA ASN A 279 -11.70 -4.65 -1.16
C ASN A 279 -12.27 -4.29 0.22
N PHE A 280 -11.80 -3.18 0.77
CA PHE A 280 -12.16 -2.67 2.09
C PHE A 280 -12.88 -1.34 1.96
N LEU A 281 -14.07 -1.24 2.56
CA LEU A 281 -14.84 -0.03 2.68
C LEU A 281 -15.26 0.18 4.14
N THR A 282 -15.57 1.40 4.52
CA THR A 282 -16.03 1.71 5.89
C THR A 282 -17.26 0.91 6.31
N LYS A 283 -18.14 0.58 5.37
CA LYS A 283 -19.38 -0.17 5.63
C LYS A 283 -19.15 -1.63 6.05
N ASP A 284 -18.04 -2.24 5.68
CA ASP A 284 -17.79 -3.67 5.88
C ASP A 284 -16.39 -3.99 6.46
N SER A 285 -15.57 -2.99 6.67
CA SER A 285 -14.25 -3.10 7.29
C SER A 285 -14.11 -2.22 8.52
N GLY A 286 -12.90 -2.15 9.10
CA GLY A 286 -12.57 -1.22 10.18
C GLY A 286 -11.91 0.07 9.69
N LEU A 287 -11.99 0.39 8.41
CA LEU A 287 -11.55 1.67 7.88
C LEU A 287 -12.35 2.81 8.51
N PRO A 288 -11.70 3.85 9.06
CA PRO A 288 -12.41 5.00 9.63
C PRO A 288 -12.95 5.95 8.56
N SER A 289 -12.43 5.86 7.34
CA SER A 289 -12.84 6.62 6.16
C SER A 289 -12.58 5.82 4.88
N ASN A 290 -13.37 6.08 3.84
CA ASN A 290 -13.07 5.59 2.49
C ASN A 290 -11.97 6.43 1.80
N PHE A 291 -11.72 7.65 2.27
CA PHE A 291 -10.65 8.49 1.73
C PHE A 291 -9.31 8.11 2.36
N LEU A 292 -8.44 7.53 1.54
CA LEU A 292 -7.11 7.13 1.97
C LEU A 292 -6.04 7.99 1.29
N ASN A 293 -5.08 8.45 2.09
CA ASN A 293 -3.90 9.18 1.60
C ASN A 293 -2.74 8.22 1.27
N GLN A 294 -2.52 7.22 2.15
CA GLN A 294 -1.44 6.26 1.96
C GLN A 294 -1.83 4.89 2.53
N ILE A 295 -1.25 3.85 1.93
CA ILE A 295 -1.25 2.49 2.47
C ILE A 295 0.19 1.98 2.57
N LYS A 296 0.50 1.30 3.68
CA LYS A 296 1.81 0.67 3.89
C LYS A 296 1.62 -0.77 4.34
N GLY A 297 1.89 -1.72 3.46
CA GLY A 297 1.89 -3.13 3.79
C GLY A 297 2.99 -3.46 4.81
N VAL A 298 2.65 -4.23 5.82
CA VAL A 298 3.61 -4.80 6.79
C VAL A 298 4.10 -6.14 6.26
N ASP A 299 3.18 -6.94 5.77
CA ASP A 299 3.40 -8.25 5.15
C ASP A 299 2.19 -8.64 4.27
N ALA A 300 2.09 -9.92 3.93
CA ALA A 300 1.00 -10.44 3.11
C ALA A 300 -0.41 -10.22 3.69
N ASN A 301 -0.56 -10.07 5.00
CA ASN A 301 -1.86 -10.01 5.67
C ASN A 301 -2.10 -8.71 6.44
N ARG A 302 -1.06 -7.97 6.77
CA ARG A 302 -1.10 -6.81 7.66
C ARG A 302 -0.74 -5.54 6.94
N ALA A 303 -1.45 -4.45 7.22
CA ALA A 303 -1.18 -3.15 6.64
C ALA A 303 -1.62 -1.99 7.54
N TRP A 304 -1.00 -0.83 7.32
CA TRP A 304 -1.37 0.46 7.86
C TRP A 304 -2.07 1.29 6.80
N PHE A 305 -3.08 2.04 7.23
CA PHE A 305 -3.92 2.87 6.36
C PHE A 305 -3.97 4.30 6.91
N SER A 306 -3.40 5.23 6.17
CA SER A 306 -3.45 6.66 6.49
C SER A 306 -4.71 7.27 5.88
N THR A 307 -5.59 7.82 6.71
CA THR A 307 -6.88 8.37 6.27
C THR A 307 -7.09 9.80 6.78
N ASP A 308 -8.12 10.47 6.31
CA ASP A 308 -8.56 11.78 6.83
C ASP A 308 -9.25 11.69 8.21
N LYS A 309 -9.49 10.47 8.73
CA LYS A 309 -10.17 10.23 10.02
C LYS A 309 -9.38 9.33 10.98
N GLY A 310 -8.07 9.28 10.84
CA GLY A 310 -7.16 8.56 11.72
C GLY A 310 -6.24 7.57 11.00
N LEU A 311 -5.33 7.00 11.76
CA LEU A 311 -4.42 5.94 11.34
C LEU A 311 -5.03 4.60 11.70
N ALA A 312 -5.29 3.75 10.69
CA ALA A 312 -5.83 2.41 10.91
C ALA A 312 -4.77 1.33 10.68
N TYR A 313 -4.88 0.26 11.46
CA TYR A 313 -4.08 -0.96 11.35
C TYR A 313 -4.98 -2.17 11.18
N TYR A 314 -4.65 -3.02 10.22
CA TYR A 314 -5.29 -4.30 9.97
C TYR A 314 -4.31 -5.44 10.25
N ASP A 315 -4.70 -6.40 11.10
CA ASP A 315 -3.86 -7.55 11.49
C ASP A 315 -4.10 -8.81 10.64
N GLY A 316 -4.92 -8.71 9.59
CA GLY A 316 -5.40 -9.84 8.78
C GLY A 316 -6.81 -10.28 9.15
N THR A 317 -7.37 -9.79 10.24
CA THR A 317 -8.69 -10.16 10.76
C THR A 317 -9.37 -8.99 11.47
N ASN A 318 -8.65 -8.34 12.37
CA ASN A 318 -9.16 -7.29 13.24
C ASN A 318 -8.56 -5.93 12.86
N TRP A 319 -9.21 -4.86 13.34
CA TRP A 319 -8.79 -3.50 13.07
C TRP A 319 -8.55 -2.72 14.35
N ALA A 320 -7.56 -1.84 14.30
CA ALA A 320 -7.34 -0.79 15.29
C ALA A 320 -7.27 0.56 14.59
N VAL A 321 -7.92 1.58 15.15
CA VAL A 321 -7.83 2.96 14.67
C VAL A 321 -7.32 3.84 15.79
N TYR A 322 -6.25 4.58 15.54
CA TYR A 322 -5.61 5.49 16.49
C TYR A 322 -5.87 6.92 16.04
N ARG A 323 -6.48 7.74 16.92
CA ARG A 323 -6.81 9.12 16.56
C ARG A 323 -7.21 9.98 17.77
N PRO A 324 -7.18 11.30 17.70
CA PRO A 324 -8.04 12.16 18.47
C PRO A 324 -9.52 11.92 18.10
N ALA A 325 -10.41 11.81 19.07
CA ALA A 325 -11.84 11.66 18.82
C ALA A 325 -12.39 12.85 18.02
N LEU A 326 -13.26 12.56 17.04
CA LEU A 326 -13.74 13.59 16.10
C LEU A 326 -14.57 14.69 16.76
N ASP A 327 -15.22 14.39 17.88
CA ASP A 327 -16.10 15.28 18.62
C ASP A 327 -15.42 16.01 19.80
N THR A 328 -14.55 15.32 20.51
CA THR A 328 -13.96 15.80 21.77
C THR A 328 -12.47 16.09 21.68
N HIS A 329 -11.82 15.71 20.59
CA HIS A 329 -10.36 15.72 20.39
C HIS A 329 -9.56 14.97 21.47
N LYS A 330 -10.23 14.18 22.32
CA LYS A 330 -9.56 13.33 23.31
C LYS A 330 -8.95 12.10 22.62
N PRO A 331 -7.80 11.62 23.12
CA PRO A 331 -7.20 10.40 22.59
C PRO A 331 -8.17 9.21 22.64
N GLU A 332 -8.28 8.48 21.53
CA GLU A 332 -9.06 7.26 21.45
C GLU A 332 -8.42 6.21 20.56
N MET A 333 -8.68 4.95 20.87
CA MET A 333 -8.43 3.80 20.02
C MET A 333 -9.75 3.08 19.77
N LEU A 334 -10.13 2.90 18.53
CA LEU A 334 -11.27 2.07 18.15
C LEU A 334 -10.77 0.69 17.74
N VAL A 335 -11.47 -0.35 18.18
CA VAL A 335 -11.14 -1.74 17.83
C VAL A 335 -12.36 -2.36 17.18
N ARG A 336 -12.18 -3.06 16.08
CA ARG A 336 -13.23 -3.83 15.41
C ARG A 336 -12.77 -5.28 15.24
N ASP A 337 -13.61 -6.22 15.66
CA ASP A 337 -13.37 -7.66 15.48
C ASP A 337 -13.83 -8.15 14.10
N ALA A 338 -13.56 -9.43 13.82
CA ALA A 338 -13.95 -10.09 12.58
C ALA A 338 -15.46 -10.13 12.34
N GLU A 339 -16.25 -10.14 13.42
CA GLU A 339 -17.71 -10.14 13.36
C GLU A 339 -18.31 -8.73 13.16
N GLY A 340 -17.45 -7.71 13.12
CA GLY A 340 -17.87 -6.33 12.91
C GLY A 340 -18.26 -5.57 14.17
N ASN A 341 -18.08 -6.16 15.37
CA ASN A 341 -18.31 -5.44 16.62
C ASN A 341 -17.23 -4.38 16.81
N VAL A 342 -17.64 -3.18 17.23
CA VAL A 342 -16.73 -2.05 17.47
C VAL A 342 -16.72 -1.68 18.93
N LYS A 343 -15.52 -1.42 19.47
CA LYS A 343 -15.35 -0.97 20.86
C LYS A 343 -14.32 0.15 20.93
N LYS A 344 -14.61 1.13 21.77
CA LYS A 344 -13.69 2.22 22.10
C LYS A 344 -12.84 1.83 23.30
N ILE A 345 -11.53 1.95 23.16
CA ILE A 345 -10.54 1.75 24.19
C ILE A 345 -10.02 3.11 24.63
N ALA A 346 -10.06 3.39 25.92
CA ALA A 346 -9.47 4.60 26.46
C ALA A 346 -7.93 4.51 26.40
N VAL A 347 -7.30 5.52 25.79
CA VAL A 347 -5.86 5.65 25.70
C VAL A 347 -5.43 7.04 26.18
N GLN A 348 -4.16 7.19 26.55
CA GLN A 348 -3.63 8.43 27.11
C GLN A 348 -3.20 9.43 26.04
N THR A 349 -2.78 8.95 24.90
CA THR A 349 -2.21 9.74 23.81
C THR A 349 -2.71 9.25 22.45
N ALA A 350 -2.67 10.10 21.45
CA ALA A 350 -3.03 9.81 20.07
C ALA A 350 -2.07 10.52 19.10
N PRO A 351 -2.08 10.19 17.80
CA PRO A 351 -1.44 11.00 16.77
C PRO A 351 -1.86 12.47 16.85
N ALA A 352 -1.03 13.37 16.34
CA ALA A 352 -1.23 14.82 16.43
C ALA A 352 -2.55 15.28 15.80
N HIS A 353 -2.95 14.65 14.70
CA HIS A 353 -4.16 15.01 13.97
C HIS A 353 -4.83 13.80 13.33
N ASN A 354 -6.14 13.92 13.02
CA ASN A 354 -6.92 12.90 12.34
C ASN A 354 -6.57 12.73 10.86
N TYR A 355 -6.17 13.83 10.21
CA TYR A 355 -5.74 13.78 8.82
C TYR A 355 -4.31 13.25 8.75
N VAL A 356 -4.19 11.93 8.54
CA VAL A 356 -2.91 11.23 8.44
C VAL A 356 -2.55 11.13 6.96
N LEU A 357 -1.40 11.69 6.59
CA LEU A 357 -0.91 11.77 5.21
C LEU A 357 0.01 10.61 4.87
N GLY A 358 0.79 10.13 5.84
CA GLY A 358 1.72 9.04 5.61
C GLY A 358 2.08 8.29 6.88
N VAL A 359 2.60 7.07 6.71
CA VAL A 359 3.11 6.24 7.79
C VAL A 359 4.32 5.47 7.32
N ASP A 360 5.33 5.36 8.18
CA ASP A 360 6.44 4.45 8.00
C ASP A 360 6.85 3.83 9.34
N PHE A 361 7.53 2.67 9.29
CA PHE A 361 7.86 1.93 10.48
C PHE A 361 9.10 1.05 10.28
N GLN A 362 9.74 0.74 11.39
CA GLN A 362 10.78 -0.29 11.47
C GLN A 362 10.54 -1.15 12.72
N GLY A 363 10.09 -2.40 12.51
CA GLY A 363 9.62 -3.24 13.61
C GLY A 363 8.40 -2.63 14.31
N ASP A 364 8.52 -2.40 15.61
CA ASP A 364 7.48 -1.80 16.45
C ASP A 364 7.57 -0.27 16.56
N ASP A 365 8.51 0.34 15.87
CA ASP A 365 8.75 1.79 15.87
C ASP A 365 8.00 2.43 14.71
N ILE A 366 6.92 3.17 14.99
CA ILE A 366 5.97 3.68 14.00
C ILE A 366 5.98 5.19 14.01
N TRP A 367 5.97 5.78 12.81
CA TRP A 367 5.90 7.21 12.61
C TRP A 367 4.78 7.57 11.66
N ALA A 368 3.95 8.54 12.03
CA ALA A 368 2.81 9.01 11.25
C ALA A 368 2.94 10.49 10.92
N ALA A 369 2.96 10.79 9.63
CA ALA A 369 2.90 12.15 9.10
C ALA A 369 1.46 12.64 9.12
N THR A 370 1.20 13.80 9.71
CA THR A 370 -0.15 14.36 9.83
C THR A 370 -0.20 15.81 9.36
N ALA A 371 -1.42 16.35 9.20
CA ALA A 371 -1.62 17.74 8.82
C ALA A 371 -1.17 18.73 9.92
N GLU A 372 -0.97 18.30 11.18
CA GLU A 372 -0.59 19.16 12.30
C GLU A 372 0.59 18.63 13.13
N GLY A 373 1.49 17.91 12.50
CA GLY A 373 2.73 17.41 13.13
C GLY A 373 3.13 16.03 12.68
N LEU A 374 4.27 15.60 13.20
CA LEU A 374 4.79 14.26 13.07
C LEU A 374 4.57 13.49 14.38
N SER A 375 4.04 12.30 14.32
CA SER A 375 3.70 11.49 15.49
C SER A 375 4.54 10.24 15.55
N HIS A 376 5.18 9.99 16.71
CA HIS A 376 5.95 8.78 16.99
C HIS A 376 5.13 7.86 17.90
N GLY A 377 4.76 6.70 17.41
CA GLY A 377 4.05 5.66 18.14
C GLY A 377 5.02 4.66 18.76
N ILE A 378 5.19 4.73 20.07
CA ILE A 378 6.05 3.86 20.85
C ILE A 378 5.25 2.67 21.32
N ARG A 379 5.60 1.48 20.86
CA ARG A 379 4.91 0.23 21.21
C ARG A 379 4.89 0.02 22.73
N GLN A 380 3.70 -0.24 23.29
CA GLN A 380 3.53 -0.60 24.69
C GLN A 380 3.66 -2.11 24.88
N LYS A 381 3.99 -2.54 26.10
CA LYS A 381 3.99 -3.96 26.47
C LYS A 381 2.58 -4.54 26.49
N GLU A 382 1.61 -3.71 26.88
CA GLU A 382 0.20 -4.04 26.83
C GLU A 382 -0.28 -4.12 25.38
N SER A 383 -1.22 -4.99 25.15
CA SER A 383 -1.92 -5.18 23.89
C SER A 383 -3.41 -5.33 24.12
N VAL A 384 -4.21 -5.11 23.10
CA VAL A 384 -5.67 -5.26 23.16
C VAL A 384 -6.03 -6.67 22.72
N SER A 385 -6.35 -7.51 23.68
CA SER A 385 -6.85 -8.85 23.43
C SER A 385 -8.31 -8.80 22.96
N ILE A 386 -8.55 -9.13 21.70
CA ILE A 386 -9.90 -9.18 21.10
C ILE A 386 -10.82 -10.10 21.89
N ALA A 387 -10.34 -11.25 22.33
CA ALA A 387 -11.11 -12.19 23.14
C ALA A 387 -11.55 -11.59 24.49
N LYS A 388 -10.70 -10.81 25.14
CA LYS A 388 -11.05 -10.12 26.40
C LYS A 388 -12.02 -8.96 26.16
N VAL A 389 -11.84 -8.21 25.08
CA VAL A 389 -12.68 -7.05 24.73
C VAL A 389 -14.09 -7.47 24.36
N PHE A 390 -14.26 -8.50 23.55
CA PHE A 390 -15.57 -8.92 23.00
C PHE A 390 -16.10 -10.24 23.59
N GLY A 391 -15.25 -11.11 24.18
CA GLY A 391 -15.63 -12.42 24.70
C GLY A 391 -16.60 -12.40 25.89
N SER A 392 -16.54 -11.35 26.71
CA SER A 392 -17.44 -11.19 27.87
C SER A 392 -18.91 -10.90 27.50
N GLU A 393 -19.17 -10.41 26.28
CA GLU A 393 -20.52 -10.13 25.81
C GLU A 393 -21.19 -11.37 25.16
N LYS A 394 -20.39 -12.27 24.54
CA LYS A 394 -20.91 -13.55 24.02
C LYS A 394 -21.45 -14.44 25.15
N ALA A 395 -20.87 -14.35 26.36
CA ALA A 395 -21.34 -15.08 27.56
C ALA A 395 -22.64 -14.49 28.12
N LYS A 396 -22.89 -13.18 27.97
CA LYS A 396 -24.10 -12.52 28.45
C LYS A 396 -25.32 -12.68 27.52
N ARG A 397 -25.10 -12.90 26.20
CA ARG A 397 -26.17 -13.14 25.23
C ARG A 397 -26.66 -14.61 25.22
N LYS A 398 -25.96 -15.53 25.87
CA LYS A 398 -26.35 -16.95 26.04
C LYS A 398 -27.04 -17.27 27.37
N LYS A 399 -27.25 -16.28 28.22
CA LYS A 399 -28.09 -16.35 29.44
C LYS A 399 -29.37 -15.54 29.19
#